data_bf9f628d68419aedc6fc831f3399d9b5
#
_entry.id   bf9f628d68419aedc6fc831f3399d9b5
#
_cell.length_a   1.000
_cell.length_b   1.000
_cell.length_c   1.000
_cell.angle_alpha   90.00
_cell.angle_beta   90.00
_cell.angle_gamma   90.00
#
_symmetry.space_group_name_H-M   'P 1'
#
loop_
_entity.id
_entity.type
_entity.pdbx_description
1 polymer ?
#
loop_
_entity_poly.entity_id
_entity_poly.type
_entity_poly.pdbx_seq_one_letter_code
_entity_poly.pdbx_strand_id
1 'polypeptide(L)'
;LPNYKNIDPDITIRQLLNHTSGLADYNNIRGYPDSILSDPNRVFTSEELIQWVGPALASPGTTWNYCNTNYLLAGMVAERVTGLTIAQLIRSLILDPLKLEHTFFDVLESSVGTLANPWQNGIDIGSVPRTSLNSAAYSAGAMYSTAREMVVWYQKLMKGQFLQPQSFKELTTFVGTGNYGFGISLDV
;
A
#
# COMPACT_ATOMS: atom_id res chain seq x y z
N LEU A 1 -6.30 -16.73 1.83
CA LEU A 1 -4.84 -16.84 1.85
C LEU A 1 -4.42 -18.11 2.58
N PRO A 2 -3.19 -18.64 2.36
CA PRO A 2 -2.61 -19.68 3.21
C PRO A 2 -2.48 -19.19 4.66
N ASN A 3 -2.32 -20.15 5.60
CA ASN A 3 -2.01 -19.79 6.99
C ASN A 3 -0.55 -19.30 7.06
N TYR A 4 -0.36 -18.02 7.23
CA TYR A 4 0.95 -17.43 7.47
C TYR A 4 1.27 -17.39 8.96
N LYS A 5 2.55 -17.56 9.30
CA LYS A 5 3.03 -17.41 10.67
C LYS A 5 2.75 -15.98 11.18
N ASN A 6 2.34 -15.85 12.42
CA ASN A 6 2.03 -14.57 13.08
C ASN A 6 0.84 -13.77 12.52
N ILE A 7 0.04 -14.36 11.65
CA ILE A 7 -1.16 -13.73 11.10
C ILE A 7 -2.37 -14.53 11.50
N ASP A 8 -3.27 -13.90 12.24
CA ASP A 8 -4.54 -14.48 12.64
C ASP A 8 -5.44 -14.61 11.38
N PRO A 9 -5.91 -15.80 11.04
CA PRO A 9 -6.76 -16.02 9.86
C PRO A 9 -8.15 -15.35 9.97
N ASP A 10 -8.58 -14.97 11.16
CA ASP A 10 -9.87 -14.33 11.41
C ASP A 10 -9.82 -12.80 11.22
N ILE A 11 -8.66 -12.23 10.92
CA ILE A 11 -8.54 -10.80 10.56
C ILE A 11 -9.38 -10.51 9.33
N THR A 12 -10.27 -9.54 9.45
CA THR A 12 -11.16 -9.11 8.37
C THR A 12 -10.49 -8.09 7.46
N ILE A 13 -10.96 -7.99 6.20
CA ILE A 13 -10.52 -6.94 5.26
C ILE A 13 -10.72 -5.54 5.85
N ARG A 14 -11.82 -5.30 6.56
CA ARG A 14 -12.07 -4.04 7.26
C ARG A 14 -10.95 -3.70 8.24
N GLN A 15 -10.52 -4.67 9.05
CA GLN A 15 -9.44 -4.47 10.04
C GLN A 15 -8.08 -4.24 9.38
N LEU A 16 -7.84 -4.82 8.21
CA LEU A 16 -6.66 -4.49 7.41
C LEU A 16 -6.73 -3.04 6.91
N LEU A 17 -7.82 -2.65 6.24
CA LEU A 17 -7.93 -1.35 5.59
C LEU A 17 -7.96 -0.17 6.56
N ASN A 18 -8.46 -0.34 7.79
CA ASN A 18 -8.53 0.72 8.80
C ASN A 18 -7.46 0.61 9.92
N HIS A 19 -6.47 -0.27 9.75
CA HIS A 19 -5.36 -0.45 10.69
C HIS A 19 -5.75 -0.90 12.11
N THR A 20 -6.80 -1.73 12.23
CA THR A 20 -7.18 -2.34 13.52
C THR A 20 -6.91 -3.84 13.58
N SER A 21 -6.04 -4.36 12.72
CA SER A 21 -5.69 -5.80 12.68
C SER A 21 -4.86 -6.27 13.86
N GLY A 22 -4.14 -5.38 14.54
CA GLY A 22 -3.17 -5.72 15.58
C GLY A 22 -1.87 -6.32 15.09
N LEU A 23 -1.62 -6.36 13.76
CA LEU A 23 -0.40 -6.92 13.18
C LEU A 23 0.83 -6.06 13.46
N ALA A 24 1.99 -6.72 13.51
CA ALA A 24 3.29 -6.04 13.47
C ALA A 24 3.62 -5.60 12.04
N ASP A 25 4.24 -4.42 11.91
CA ASP A 25 4.70 -3.91 10.62
C ASP A 25 5.99 -4.62 10.19
N TYR A 26 5.98 -5.23 8.99
CA TYR A 26 7.15 -5.90 8.44
C TYR A 26 8.33 -4.95 8.22
N ASN A 27 8.08 -3.64 8.07
CA ASN A 27 9.13 -2.63 7.94
C ASN A 27 9.91 -2.39 9.24
N ASN A 28 9.35 -2.74 10.39
CA ASN A 28 9.97 -2.54 11.70
C ASN A 28 10.82 -3.72 12.17
N ILE A 29 11.01 -4.71 11.32
CA ILE A 29 11.85 -5.87 11.66
C ILE A 29 13.33 -5.50 11.60
N ARG A 30 14.11 -6.04 12.54
CA ARG A 30 15.56 -5.88 12.54
C ARG A 30 16.16 -6.46 11.24
N GLY A 31 16.92 -5.63 10.53
CA GLY A 31 17.56 -6.01 9.27
C GLY A 31 16.74 -5.65 8.02
N TYR A 32 15.50 -5.16 8.15
CA TYR A 32 14.73 -4.69 6.99
C TYR A 32 15.46 -3.59 6.22
N PRO A 33 15.93 -2.49 6.84
CA PRO A 33 16.67 -1.45 6.12
C PRO A 33 17.91 -1.97 5.41
N ASP A 34 18.68 -2.84 6.07
CA ASP A 34 19.90 -3.41 5.48
C ASP A 34 19.57 -4.29 4.27
N SER A 35 18.49 -5.07 4.33
CA SER A 35 18.04 -5.92 3.21
C SER A 35 17.61 -5.09 2.00
N ILE A 36 16.97 -3.93 2.22
CA ILE A 36 16.54 -3.01 1.17
C ILE A 36 17.76 -2.29 0.54
N LEU A 37 18.70 -1.84 1.37
CA LEU A 37 19.82 -1.02 0.93
C LEU A 37 20.98 -1.83 0.36
N SER A 38 21.13 -3.10 0.74
CA SER A 38 22.25 -3.96 0.31
C SER A 38 22.24 -4.25 -1.20
N ASP A 39 21.06 -4.31 -1.81
CA ASP A 39 20.88 -4.46 -3.26
C ASP A 39 19.72 -3.60 -3.76
N PRO A 40 19.98 -2.37 -4.21
CA PRO A 40 18.94 -1.45 -4.68
C PRO A 40 18.15 -1.94 -5.90
N ASN A 41 18.67 -2.94 -6.63
CA ASN A 41 18.00 -3.53 -7.80
C ASN A 41 17.17 -4.77 -7.46
N ARG A 42 17.24 -5.28 -6.23
CA ARG A 42 16.49 -6.46 -5.83
C ARG A 42 15.00 -6.22 -5.93
N VAL A 43 14.27 -7.20 -6.48
CA VAL A 43 12.80 -7.24 -6.44
C VAL A 43 12.37 -8.16 -5.30
N PHE A 44 11.58 -7.62 -4.38
CA PHE A 44 10.93 -8.40 -3.31
C PHE A 44 9.55 -8.86 -3.76
N THR A 45 9.21 -10.10 -3.45
CA THR A 45 7.86 -10.63 -3.64
C THR A 45 7.02 -10.45 -2.38
N SER A 46 5.70 -10.40 -2.53
CA SER A 46 4.78 -10.33 -1.39
C SER A 46 4.94 -11.52 -0.43
N GLU A 47 5.26 -12.71 -0.97
CA GLU A 47 5.53 -13.92 -0.20
C GLU A 47 6.82 -13.84 0.62
N GLU A 48 7.84 -13.15 0.13
CA GLU A 48 9.05 -12.87 0.92
C GLU A 48 8.76 -11.88 2.04
N LEU A 49 8.04 -10.78 1.74
CA LEU A 49 7.74 -9.72 2.70
C LEU A 49 6.86 -10.25 3.86
N ILE A 50 5.90 -11.11 3.58
CA ILE A 50 5.02 -11.66 4.61
C ILE A 50 5.77 -12.54 5.62
N GLN A 51 6.90 -13.14 5.25
CA GLN A 51 7.75 -13.91 6.18
C GLN A 51 8.43 -13.01 7.24
N TRP A 52 8.50 -11.71 6.99
CA TRP A 52 9.12 -10.75 7.91
C TRP A 52 8.14 -10.22 8.96
N VAL A 53 6.88 -10.63 8.92
CA VAL A 53 5.89 -10.20 9.92
C VAL A 53 6.19 -10.83 11.27
N GLY A 54 6.45 -9.98 12.27
CA GLY A 54 6.68 -10.38 13.65
C GLY A 54 5.39 -10.82 14.37
N PRO A 55 5.49 -11.23 15.65
CA PRO A 55 4.33 -11.54 16.46
C PRO A 55 3.34 -10.37 16.49
N ALA A 56 2.05 -10.69 16.52
CA ALA A 56 1.00 -9.67 16.63
C ALA A 56 1.18 -8.81 17.89
N LEU A 57 0.90 -7.53 17.76
CA LEU A 57 1.03 -6.53 18.84
C LEU A 57 -0.23 -6.47 19.71
N ALA A 58 -1.39 -6.86 19.14
CA ALA A 58 -2.68 -6.86 19.84
C ALA A 58 -3.64 -7.84 19.14
N SER A 59 -4.73 -8.18 19.82
CA SER A 59 -5.82 -8.93 19.19
C SER A 59 -6.54 -8.11 18.12
N PRO A 60 -7.02 -8.73 17.03
CA PRO A 60 -7.74 -8.03 15.98
C PRO A 60 -8.94 -7.23 16.51
N GLY A 61 -9.08 -5.99 16.07
CA GLY A 61 -10.17 -5.09 16.44
C GLY A 61 -10.03 -4.36 17.78
N THR A 62 -8.96 -4.60 18.55
CA THR A 62 -8.83 -4.04 19.91
C THR A 62 -8.07 -2.72 19.97
N THR A 63 -7.14 -2.48 19.02
CA THR A 63 -6.30 -1.28 18.98
C THR A 63 -6.18 -0.79 17.55
N TRP A 64 -5.94 0.51 17.41
CA TRP A 64 -5.51 1.10 16.15
C TRP A 64 -3.98 1.28 16.14
N ASN A 65 -3.32 0.78 15.09
CA ASN A 65 -1.90 0.98 14.87
C ASN A 65 -1.60 0.93 13.37
N TYR A 66 -1.09 2.03 12.80
CA TYR A 66 -0.71 2.06 11.40
C TYR A 66 0.30 0.96 11.09
N CYS A 67 0.05 0.20 10.02
CA CYS A 67 0.85 -0.99 9.72
C CYS A 67 0.82 -1.29 8.21
N ASN A 68 1.98 -1.27 7.55
CA ASN A 68 2.09 -1.59 6.12
C ASN A 68 1.75 -3.05 5.81
N THR A 69 1.94 -3.97 6.76
CA THR A 69 1.51 -5.37 6.64
C THR A 69 0.03 -5.50 6.28
N ASN A 70 -0.80 -4.58 6.75
CA ASN A 70 -2.22 -4.57 6.44
C ASN A 70 -2.50 -4.42 4.94
N TYR A 71 -1.83 -3.46 4.31
CA TYR A 71 -2.00 -3.21 2.88
C TYR A 71 -1.27 -4.24 2.02
N LEU A 72 -0.14 -4.78 2.47
CA LEU A 72 0.50 -5.96 1.87
C LEU A 72 -0.52 -7.12 1.77
N LEU A 73 -1.16 -7.48 2.88
CA LEU A 73 -2.17 -8.54 2.91
C LEU A 73 -3.40 -8.21 2.06
N ALA A 74 -3.88 -6.97 2.10
CA ALA A 74 -5.02 -6.55 1.28
C ALA A 74 -4.74 -6.73 -0.22
N GLY A 75 -3.54 -6.36 -0.69
CA GLY A 75 -3.09 -6.60 -2.06
C GLY A 75 -3.02 -8.08 -2.40
N MET A 76 -2.39 -8.90 -1.55
CA MET A 76 -2.32 -10.36 -1.73
C MET A 76 -3.71 -11.01 -1.79
N VAL A 77 -4.68 -10.53 -0.99
CA VAL A 77 -6.07 -11.00 -1.06
C VAL A 77 -6.70 -10.62 -2.40
N ALA A 78 -6.53 -9.37 -2.84
CA ALA A 78 -7.07 -8.89 -4.10
C ALA A 78 -6.54 -9.72 -5.29
N GLU A 79 -5.24 -9.97 -5.35
CA GLU A 79 -4.62 -10.81 -6.38
C GLU A 79 -5.14 -12.26 -6.33
N ARG A 80 -5.25 -12.83 -5.13
CA ARG A 80 -5.72 -14.21 -4.95
C ARG A 80 -7.16 -14.41 -5.41
N VAL A 81 -8.03 -13.44 -5.15
CA VAL A 81 -9.45 -13.52 -5.50
C VAL A 81 -9.70 -13.29 -6.99
N THR A 82 -8.91 -12.43 -7.61
CA THR A 82 -9.13 -12.01 -9.00
C THR A 82 -8.27 -12.77 -10.02
N GLY A 83 -7.13 -13.30 -9.59
CA GLY A 83 -6.11 -13.88 -10.50
C GLY A 83 -5.31 -12.83 -11.29
N LEU A 84 -5.50 -11.54 -11.00
CA LEU A 84 -4.78 -10.42 -11.62
C LEU A 84 -3.75 -9.85 -10.66
N THR A 85 -2.67 -9.27 -11.17
CA THR A 85 -1.72 -8.53 -10.34
C THR A 85 -2.33 -7.26 -9.80
N ILE A 86 -1.81 -6.75 -8.67
CA ILE A 86 -2.29 -5.49 -8.08
C ILE A 86 -2.16 -4.31 -9.07
N ALA A 87 -1.11 -4.28 -9.88
CA ALA A 87 -0.94 -3.28 -10.93
C ALA A 87 -2.05 -3.37 -11.99
N GLN A 88 -2.38 -4.59 -12.46
CA GLN A 88 -3.49 -4.80 -13.41
C GLN A 88 -4.83 -4.39 -12.83
N LEU A 89 -5.07 -4.67 -11.55
CA LEU A 89 -6.31 -4.27 -10.87
C LEU A 89 -6.42 -2.76 -10.76
N ILE A 90 -5.38 -2.08 -10.27
CA ILE A 90 -5.36 -0.62 -10.16
C ILE A 90 -5.51 0.01 -11.55
N ARG A 91 -4.79 -0.49 -12.56
CA ARG A 91 -4.88 0.00 -13.93
C ARG A 91 -6.30 -0.09 -14.46
N SER A 92 -6.88 -1.28 -14.48
CA SER A 92 -8.19 -1.52 -15.08
C SER A 92 -9.36 -0.90 -14.32
N LEU A 93 -9.28 -0.86 -12.98
CA LEU A 93 -10.39 -0.38 -12.15
C LEU A 93 -10.32 1.12 -11.83
N ILE A 94 -9.13 1.73 -11.88
CA ILE A 94 -8.92 3.11 -11.44
C ILE A 94 -8.27 3.96 -12.54
N LEU A 95 -7.07 3.58 -13.00
CA LEU A 95 -6.26 4.49 -13.81
C LEU A 95 -6.86 4.70 -15.19
N ASP A 96 -7.22 3.64 -15.90
CA ASP A 96 -7.80 3.72 -17.24
C ASP A 96 -9.18 4.40 -17.24
N PRO A 97 -10.15 4.04 -16.35
CA PRO A 97 -11.43 4.75 -16.28
C PRO A 97 -11.32 6.24 -15.98
N LEU A 98 -10.31 6.65 -15.21
CA LEU A 98 -10.06 8.06 -14.86
C LEU A 98 -9.07 8.74 -15.79
N LYS A 99 -8.49 8.02 -16.78
CA LYS A 99 -7.47 8.50 -17.72
C LYS A 99 -6.25 9.09 -17.01
N LEU A 100 -5.75 8.37 -16.00
CA LEU A 100 -4.55 8.73 -15.25
C LEU A 100 -3.33 8.11 -15.93
N GLU A 101 -2.88 8.71 -17.03
CA GLU A 101 -1.88 8.16 -17.95
C GLU A 101 -0.43 8.30 -17.41
N HIS A 102 -0.23 9.18 -16.43
CA HIS A 102 1.05 9.42 -15.75
C HIS A 102 1.08 8.87 -14.31
N THR A 103 0.14 7.99 -13.99
CA THR A 103 0.12 7.23 -12.73
C THR A 103 0.35 5.78 -13.04
N PHE A 104 1.29 5.16 -12.34
CA PHE A 104 1.69 3.77 -12.59
C PHE A 104 2.20 3.11 -11.31
N PHE A 105 2.08 1.78 -11.30
CA PHE A 105 2.58 0.93 -10.24
C PHE A 105 4.04 0.57 -10.54
N ASP A 106 4.98 1.12 -9.76
CA ASP A 106 6.40 0.93 -10.02
C ASP A 106 6.82 -0.55 -9.89
N VAL A 107 7.91 -0.89 -10.58
CA VAL A 107 8.45 -2.24 -10.73
C VAL A 107 7.58 -3.14 -11.64
N LEU A 108 6.25 -3.07 -11.57
CA LEU A 108 5.33 -3.87 -12.40
C LEU A 108 4.94 -3.18 -13.70
N GLU A 109 5.07 -1.86 -13.77
CA GLU A 109 4.78 -1.05 -14.96
C GLU A 109 5.97 -0.14 -15.28
N SER A 110 6.19 0.11 -16.57
CA SER A 110 7.19 1.10 -17.00
C SER A 110 6.65 2.51 -16.81
N SER A 111 7.45 3.39 -16.24
CA SER A 111 7.09 4.81 -16.11
C SER A 111 7.02 5.51 -17.46
N VAL A 112 6.10 6.45 -17.59
CA VAL A 112 5.98 7.33 -18.75
C VAL A 112 6.38 8.75 -18.33
N GLY A 113 7.36 9.32 -19.06
CA GLY A 113 7.87 10.66 -18.80
C GLY A 113 9.05 10.67 -17.81
N THR A 114 9.37 11.87 -17.34
CA THR A 114 10.51 12.10 -16.43
C THR A 114 10.06 12.00 -14.99
N LEU A 115 10.69 11.13 -14.20
CA LEU A 115 10.51 11.08 -12.77
C LEU A 115 11.34 12.17 -12.08
N ALA A 116 10.79 12.76 -11.04
CA ALA A 116 11.56 13.69 -10.20
C ALA A 116 12.65 12.91 -9.43
N ASN A 117 13.84 13.50 -9.35
CA ASN A 117 14.92 12.92 -8.57
C ASN A 117 14.59 12.95 -7.08
N PRO A 118 14.80 11.85 -6.35
CA PRO A 118 14.73 11.86 -4.91
C PRO A 118 15.96 12.57 -4.31
N TRP A 119 15.74 13.31 -3.22
CA TRP A 119 16.77 14.01 -2.47
C TRP A 119 16.80 13.50 -1.02
N GLN A 120 17.98 13.25 -0.50
CA GLN A 120 18.16 12.85 0.89
C GLN A 120 19.24 13.74 1.53
N ASN A 121 18.88 14.45 2.61
CA ASN A 121 19.78 15.36 3.31
C ASN A 121 20.48 16.38 2.41
N GLY A 122 19.76 16.90 1.40
CA GLY A 122 20.31 17.86 0.43
C GLY A 122 21.18 17.25 -0.68
N ILE A 123 21.26 15.91 -0.79
CA ILE A 123 22.00 15.19 -1.82
C ILE A 123 21.01 14.60 -2.82
N ASP A 124 21.24 14.83 -4.13
CA ASP A 124 20.52 14.15 -5.19
C ASP A 124 20.92 12.67 -5.23
N ILE A 125 19.96 11.80 -5.01
CA ILE A 125 20.14 10.34 -5.08
C ILE A 125 19.39 9.72 -6.25
N GLY A 126 19.07 10.51 -7.29
CA GLY A 126 18.32 10.06 -8.46
C GLY A 126 19.00 8.95 -9.26
N SER A 127 20.32 8.78 -9.12
CA SER A 127 21.08 7.68 -9.72
C SER A 127 20.95 6.34 -8.96
N VAL A 128 20.45 6.36 -7.72
CA VAL A 128 20.27 5.14 -6.92
C VAL A 128 18.98 4.45 -7.35
N PRO A 129 19.04 3.18 -7.82
CA PRO A 129 17.83 2.43 -8.14
C PRO A 129 16.89 2.33 -6.92
N ARG A 130 15.59 2.41 -7.17
CA ARG A 130 14.57 2.30 -6.13
C ARG A 130 13.78 1.00 -6.20
N THR A 131 14.21 0.07 -7.02
CA THR A 131 13.52 -1.19 -7.27
C THR A 131 13.27 -1.97 -5.97
N SER A 132 14.29 -2.09 -5.12
CA SER A 132 14.15 -2.80 -3.85
C SER A 132 13.18 -2.10 -2.89
N LEU A 133 13.27 -0.79 -2.77
CA LEU A 133 12.37 0.01 -1.92
C LEU A 133 10.92 -0.08 -2.39
N ASN A 134 10.70 0.10 -3.70
CA ASN A 134 9.35 0.15 -4.26
C ASN A 134 8.72 -1.25 -4.34
N SER A 135 9.47 -2.28 -4.70
CA SER A 135 8.96 -3.66 -4.64
C SER A 135 8.65 -4.08 -3.19
N ALA A 136 9.45 -3.65 -2.21
CA ALA A 136 9.18 -3.91 -0.80
C ALA A 136 7.97 -3.10 -0.27
N ALA A 137 7.64 -1.95 -0.84
CA ALA A 137 6.41 -1.23 -0.53
C ALA A 137 5.17 -1.93 -1.09
N TYR A 138 5.27 -2.60 -2.23
CA TYR A 138 4.20 -3.35 -2.90
C TYR A 138 2.85 -2.59 -2.84
N SER A 139 1.76 -3.22 -2.46
CA SER A 139 0.42 -2.59 -2.34
C SER A 139 0.28 -1.57 -1.20
N ALA A 140 1.31 -1.38 -0.38
CA ALA A 140 1.34 -0.35 0.66
C ALA A 140 1.86 1.00 0.16
N GLY A 141 2.36 1.13 -1.11
CA GLY A 141 2.80 2.44 -1.57
C GLY A 141 3.64 2.52 -2.84
N ALA A 142 3.80 1.47 -3.62
CA ALA A 142 4.68 1.42 -4.79
C ALA A 142 4.11 2.14 -6.02
N MET A 143 3.68 3.39 -5.90
CA MET A 143 3.09 4.14 -7.03
C MET A 143 3.77 5.49 -7.26
N TYR A 144 3.87 5.87 -8.53
CA TYR A 144 4.21 7.21 -8.97
C TYR A 144 2.99 7.88 -9.61
N SER A 145 2.89 9.18 -9.44
CA SER A 145 1.82 9.99 -10.03
C SER A 145 2.27 11.43 -10.25
N THR A 146 1.45 12.23 -10.91
CA THR A 146 1.59 13.67 -11.00
C THR A 146 0.61 14.37 -10.05
N ALA A 147 0.94 15.59 -9.61
CA ALA A 147 0.05 16.39 -8.78
C ALA A 147 -1.32 16.62 -9.45
N ARG A 148 -1.34 16.79 -10.79
CA ARG A 148 -2.57 16.94 -11.55
C ARG A 148 -3.48 15.70 -11.45
N GLU A 149 -2.91 14.51 -11.63
CA GLU A 149 -3.68 13.26 -11.59
C GLU A 149 -4.12 12.92 -10.18
N MET A 150 -3.31 13.24 -9.17
CA MET A 150 -3.73 13.13 -7.77
C MET A 150 -4.95 14.00 -7.47
N VAL A 151 -5.03 15.22 -8.00
CA VAL A 151 -6.23 16.08 -7.87
C VAL A 151 -7.44 15.41 -8.53
N VAL A 152 -7.29 14.85 -9.73
CA VAL A 152 -8.39 14.13 -10.41
C VAL A 152 -8.86 12.94 -9.58
N TRP A 153 -7.92 12.13 -9.08
CA TRP A 153 -8.22 10.98 -8.22
C TRP A 153 -9.01 11.40 -6.98
N TYR A 154 -8.48 12.34 -6.19
CA TYR A 154 -9.13 12.80 -4.95
C TYR A 154 -10.50 13.42 -5.21
N GLN A 155 -10.66 14.22 -6.26
CA GLN A 155 -11.97 14.79 -6.61
C GLN A 155 -12.99 13.71 -6.92
N LYS A 156 -12.62 12.66 -7.66
CA LYS A 156 -13.54 11.57 -8.00
C LYS A 156 -13.88 10.71 -6.78
N LEU A 157 -12.89 10.39 -5.98
CA LEU A 157 -13.06 9.60 -4.76
C LEU A 157 -13.97 10.33 -3.77
N MET A 158 -13.64 11.59 -3.41
CA MET A 158 -14.31 12.34 -2.34
C MET A 158 -15.70 12.85 -2.74
N LYS A 159 -16.01 12.94 -4.03
CA LYS A 159 -17.40 13.19 -4.48
C LYS A 159 -18.31 11.96 -4.38
N GLY A 160 -17.79 10.82 -3.94
CA GLY A 160 -18.55 9.56 -3.87
C GLY A 160 -19.02 9.03 -5.22
N GLN A 161 -18.40 9.47 -6.33
CA GLN A 161 -18.78 9.10 -7.69
C GLN A 161 -18.06 7.86 -8.22
N PHE A 162 -17.08 7.37 -7.47
CA PHE A 162 -16.20 6.28 -7.88
C PHE A 162 -16.57 4.95 -7.22
N LEU A 163 -17.02 4.99 -5.97
CA LEU A 163 -17.41 3.84 -5.18
C LEU A 163 -18.93 3.74 -5.03
N GLN A 164 -19.41 2.51 -4.79
CA GLN A 164 -20.79 2.33 -4.34
C GLN A 164 -21.02 3.08 -3.01
N PRO A 165 -22.22 3.60 -2.75
CA PRO A 165 -22.52 4.42 -1.56
C PRO A 165 -22.09 3.75 -0.24
N GLN A 166 -22.31 2.45 -0.11
CA GLN A 166 -21.89 1.69 1.08
C GLN A 166 -20.36 1.65 1.22
N SER A 167 -19.64 1.39 0.14
CA SER A 167 -18.16 1.36 0.15
C SER A 167 -17.56 2.74 0.43
N PHE A 168 -18.19 3.81 -0.10
CA PHE A 168 -17.78 5.17 0.22
C PHE A 168 -18.00 5.51 1.69
N LYS A 169 -19.13 5.10 2.26
CA LYS A 169 -19.38 5.25 3.71
C LYS A 169 -18.33 4.52 4.54
N GLU A 170 -17.96 3.29 4.17
CA GLU A 170 -16.91 2.53 4.84
C GLU A 170 -15.55 3.24 4.75
N LEU A 171 -15.17 3.70 3.55
CA LEU A 171 -13.93 4.43 3.32
C LEU A 171 -13.82 5.67 4.20
N THR A 172 -14.92 6.40 4.41
CA THR A 172 -14.99 7.63 5.21
C THR A 172 -15.42 7.42 6.66
N THR A 173 -15.48 6.18 7.14
CA THR A 173 -15.70 5.87 8.55
C THR A 173 -14.35 5.86 9.26
N PHE A 174 -14.04 6.94 9.97
CA PHE A 174 -12.77 7.13 10.65
C PHE A 174 -12.77 6.46 12.03
N VAL A 175 -11.66 5.79 12.35
CA VAL A 175 -11.48 5.05 13.60
C VAL A 175 -10.11 5.32 14.23
N GLY A 176 -10.02 5.01 15.52
CA GLY A 176 -8.79 5.04 16.29
C GLY A 176 -8.19 6.43 16.49
N THR A 177 -7.03 6.47 17.13
CA THR A 177 -6.30 7.71 17.42
C THR A 177 -5.73 8.38 16.17
N GLY A 178 -5.62 7.66 15.05
CA GLY A 178 -5.18 8.19 13.78
C GLY A 178 -6.29 8.80 12.92
N ASN A 179 -7.53 8.83 13.40
CA ASN A 179 -8.68 9.27 12.59
C ASN A 179 -8.61 8.71 11.17
N TYR A 180 -8.46 7.38 11.05
CA TYR A 180 -8.14 6.71 9.80
C TYR A 180 -9.33 5.93 9.25
N GLY A 181 -9.65 6.19 7.98
CA GLY A 181 -10.63 5.42 7.20
C GLY A 181 -9.96 4.29 6.41
N PHE A 182 -10.37 4.06 5.17
CA PHE A 182 -9.72 3.10 4.29
C PHE A 182 -8.72 3.82 3.36
N GLY A 183 -7.47 3.95 3.77
CA GLY A 183 -6.42 4.61 3.00
C GLY A 183 -6.48 6.14 3.03
N ILE A 184 -7.29 6.73 3.89
CA ILE A 184 -7.39 8.18 4.11
C ILE A 184 -7.38 8.49 5.59
N SER A 185 -6.82 9.63 5.98
CA SER A 185 -6.87 10.16 7.35
C SER A 185 -7.58 11.51 7.36
N LEU A 186 -8.15 11.85 8.50
CA LEU A 186 -8.72 13.17 8.76
C LEU A 186 -7.78 13.92 9.71
N ASP A 187 -7.09 14.93 9.19
CA ASP A 187 -6.32 15.86 10.00
C ASP A 187 -7.29 16.81 10.71
N VAL A 188 -7.29 16.81 12.04
CA VAL A 188 -8.15 17.63 12.89
C VAL A 188 -7.31 18.67 13.63
#